data_c9f17501945f632cc46f38185991f76a
#
_entry.id   c9f17501945f632cc46f38185991f76a
#
_cell.length_a   1.000
_cell.length_b   1.000
_cell.length_c   1.000
_cell.angle_alpha   90.00
_cell.angle_beta   90.00
_cell.angle_gamma   90.00
#
_symmetry.space_group_name_H-M   'P 1'
#
loop_
_entity.id
_entity.type
_entity.pdbx_description
1 polymer ?
#
loop_
_entity_poly.entity_id
_entity_poly.type
_entity_poly.pdbx_seq_one_letter_code
_entity_poly.pdbx_strand_id
1 'polypeptide(L)'
;VGSEMCIRDRAVVALVAVGALMSMAIFPGNAEKYSNVLKTDTLEFAQDIKEVNYSEIPVIDRDSAILLGNREMGSIPEYVSQFEISSLYSQINYQGTPVRVSPLGYADLFKWFTNREGGIPAYALVNMTTQDAEIVRLGDSPIHYSQSEPLVRNIDRHVQLSYPFYMFGEKSFEIDEDGHPWWICPVKDFTIGLFGGETISRVVLCDATTGETQDLAVADCPEWVDRVFPAELLIQQYNWWGAYNNGWLNSFLGQEGVVRTTPGTDGTLGYNYIAKDDDVWVYTGVTS
;
A
#
# COMPACT_ATOMS: atom_id res chain seq x y z
N VAL A 1 34.42 22.60 -23.38
CA VAL A 1 33.10 21.92 -23.34
C VAL A 1 33.10 20.81 -22.27
N GLY A 2 34.17 19.98 -22.16
CA GLY A 2 34.22 18.90 -21.17
C GLY A 2 34.33 19.37 -19.71
N SER A 3 35.00 20.50 -19.43
CA SER A 3 35.20 21.00 -18.05
C SER A 3 33.95 21.66 -17.47
N GLU A 4 33.16 22.33 -18.27
CA GLU A 4 31.91 22.98 -17.82
C GLU A 4 30.82 21.96 -17.51
N MET A 5 30.73 20.88 -18.30
CA MET A 5 29.83 19.76 -18.01
C MET A 5 30.19 19.08 -16.69
N CYS A 6 31.48 18.83 -16.42
CA CYS A 6 31.96 18.31 -15.13
C CYS A 6 31.65 19.22 -13.93
N ILE A 7 31.67 20.54 -14.10
CA ILE A 7 31.36 21.49 -13.03
C ILE A 7 29.86 21.46 -12.72
N ARG A 8 29.01 21.44 -13.71
CA ARG A 8 27.55 21.33 -13.56
C ARG A 8 27.15 20.02 -12.87
N ASP A 9 27.73 18.91 -13.30
CA ASP A 9 27.47 17.61 -12.72
C ASP A 9 27.89 17.54 -11.25
N ARG A 10 29.07 18.09 -10.93
CA ARG A 10 29.55 18.21 -9.53
C ARG A 10 28.64 19.10 -8.69
N ALA A 11 28.14 20.21 -9.25
CA ALA A 11 27.23 21.10 -8.54
C ALA A 11 25.90 20.41 -8.24
N VAL A 12 25.34 19.65 -9.19
CA VAL A 12 24.12 18.86 -8.98
C VAL A 12 24.32 17.79 -7.91
N VAL A 13 25.42 17.02 -7.99
CA VAL A 13 25.76 16.01 -6.98
C VAL A 13 25.93 16.64 -5.59
N ALA A 14 26.61 17.79 -5.50
CA ALA A 14 26.78 18.50 -4.23
C ALA A 14 25.44 18.98 -3.66
N LEU A 15 24.56 19.49 -4.50
CA LEU A 15 23.24 19.95 -4.09
C LEU A 15 22.36 18.80 -3.58
N VAL A 16 22.38 17.65 -4.26
CA VAL A 16 21.69 16.43 -3.82
C VAL A 16 22.27 15.91 -2.50
N ALA A 17 23.60 15.90 -2.36
CA ALA A 17 24.28 15.47 -1.13
C ALA A 17 23.92 16.38 0.06
N VAL A 18 23.92 17.70 -0.14
CA VAL A 18 23.49 18.67 0.88
C VAL A 18 22.03 18.46 1.23
N GLY A 19 21.15 18.27 0.24
CA GLY A 19 19.73 17.98 0.46
C GLY A 19 19.52 16.70 1.27
N ALA A 20 20.30 15.66 0.98
CA ALA A 20 20.26 14.40 1.74
C ALA A 20 20.72 14.59 3.19
N LEU A 21 21.82 15.30 3.42
CA LEU A 21 22.31 15.62 4.77
C LEU A 21 21.30 16.45 5.57
N MET A 22 20.66 17.45 4.94
CA MET A 22 19.62 18.26 5.57
C MET A 22 18.34 17.48 5.88
N SER A 23 18.17 16.31 5.30
CA SER A 23 17.03 15.41 5.55
C SER A 23 17.32 14.40 6.68
N MET A 24 18.55 14.26 7.15
CA MET A 24 18.90 13.29 8.19
C MET A 24 18.47 13.76 9.59
N ALA A 25 18.14 12.80 10.46
CA ALA A 25 17.73 13.08 11.85
C ALA A 25 18.81 13.78 12.70
N ILE A 26 20.09 13.61 12.34
CA ILE A 26 21.22 14.31 13.00
C ILE A 26 21.20 15.83 12.77
N PHE A 27 20.55 16.30 11.69
CA PHE A 27 20.46 17.73 11.43
C PHE A 27 19.64 18.42 12.51
N PRO A 28 20.08 19.59 13.03
CA PRO A 28 19.41 20.26 14.14
C PRO A 28 17.89 20.45 13.92
N GLY A 29 17.09 20.00 14.88
CA GLY A 29 15.62 20.06 14.86
C GLY A 29 14.91 18.98 14.03
N ASN A 30 15.63 18.16 13.27
CA ASN A 30 14.98 17.12 12.46
C ASN A 30 14.49 15.95 13.31
N ALA A 31 15.18 15.55 14.37
CA ALA A 31 14.75 14.47 15.25
C ALA A 31 13.34 14.71 15.79
N GLU A 32 13.04 15.94 16.23
CA GLU A 32 11.73 16.35 16.68
C GLU A 32 10.69 16.28 15.53
N LYS A 33 11.07 16.69 14.32
CA LYS A 33 10.18 16.58 13.16
C LYS A 33 9.88 15.13 12.81
N TYR A 34 10.88 14.24 12.86
CA TYR A 34 10.70 12.81 12.64
C TYR A 34 9.78 12.18 13.68
N SER A 35 9.94 12.52 14.96
CA SER A 35 9.06 12.01 16.02
C SER A 35 7.61 12.51 15.91
N ASN A 36 7.39 13.61 15.20
CA ASN A 36 6.05 14.21 15.01
C ASN A 36 5.39 13.87 13.66
N VAL A 37 6.03 13.07 12.80
CA VAL A 37 5.41 12.63 11.54
C VAL A 37 4.16 11.80 11.80
N LEU A 38 4.23 10.91 12.80
CA LEU A 38 3.09 10.11 13.26
C LEU A 38 2.57 10.69 14.58
N LYS A 39 1.27 10.94 14.67
CA LYS A 39 0.60 11.24 15.93
C LYS A 39 0.38 9.95 16.70
N THR A 40 0.81 9.91 17.95
CA THR A 40 0.69 8.75 18.81
C THR A 40 -0.13 9.08 20.05
N ASP A 41 -1.03 8.18 20.41
CA ASP A 41 -1.80 8.22 21.66
C ASP A 41 -1.43 6.99 22.50
N THR A 42 -1.43 7.16 23.82
CA THR A 42 -1.22 6.05 24.75
C THR A 42 -2.55 5.68 25.37
N LEU A 43 -3.00 4.46 25.10
CA LEU A 43 -4.28 3.93 25.57
C LEU A 43 -4.06 2.68 26.42
N GLU A 44 -5.03 2.38 27.29
CA GLU A 44 -5.04 1.14 28.08
C GLU A 44 -5.56 -0.01 27.21
N PHE A 45 -4.70 -0.98 26.91
CA PHE A 45 -5.00 -2.10 26.02
C PHE A 45 -6.34 -2.79 26.32
N ALA A 46 -6.63 -3.05 27.59
CA ALA A 46 -7.87 -3.73 28.00
C ALA A 46 -9.15 -2.89 27.81
N GLN A 47 -9.02 -1.59 27.63
CA GLN A 47 -10.17 -0.68 27.44
C GLN A 47 -10.41 -0.37 25.97
N ASP A 48 -9.36 -0.32 25.16
CA ASP A 48 -9.42 0.10 23.77
C ASP A 48 -9.59 -1.07 22.81
N ILE A 49 -9.03 -2.22 23.14
CA ILE A 49 -9.18 -3.43 22.34
C ILE A 49 -10.28 -4.30 22.95
N LYS A 50 -11.44 -4.31 22.31
CA LYS A 50 -12.50 -5.25 22.62
C LYS A 50 -12.02 -6.69 22.36
N GLU A 51 -12.53 -7.64 23.14
CA GLU A 51 -12.34 -9.07 22.84
C GLU A 51 -12.86 -9.32 21.41
N VAL A 52 -11.96 -9.68 20.51
CA VAL A 52 -12.31 -10.09 19.15
C VAL A 52 -12.68 -11.57 19.18
N ASN A 53 -13.82 -11.93 18.63
CA ASN A 53 -14.16 -13.33 18.46
C ASN A 53 -13.14 -14.00 17.54
N TYR A 54 -12.71 -15.23 17.92
CA TYR A 54 -11.79 -16.00 17.08
C TYR A 54 -12.31 -16.20 15.64
N SER A 55 -13.62 -16.18 15.44
CA SER A 55 -14.25 -16.25 14.11
C SER A 55 -14.10 -14.98 13.25
N GLU A 56 -13.66 -13.88 13.83
CA GLU A 56 -13.46 -12.60 13.16
C GLU A 56 -11.99 -12.31 12.88
N ILE A 57 -11.09 -13.14 13.44
CA ILE A 57 -9.66 -12.99 13.20
C ILE A 57 -9.31 -13.53 11.80
N PRO A 58 -8.67 -12.74 10.94
CA PRO A 58 -8.17 -13.20 9.65
C PRO A 58 -7.14 -14.32 9.85
N VAL A 59 -7.47 -15.54 9.43
CA VAL A 59 -6.59 -16.72 9.57
C VAL A 59 -5.82 -17.05 8.29
N ILE A 60 -6.12 -16.36 7.19
CA ILE A 60 -5.51 -16.67 5.89
C ILE A 60 -4.40 -15.68 5.58
N ASP A 61 -3.19 -16.21 5.39
CA ASP A 61 -2.09 -15.45 4.83
C ASP A 61 -2.26 -15.22 3.31
N ARG A 62 -1.35 -14.43 2.73
CA ARG A 62 -1.37 -14.10 1.30
C ARG A 62 -1.24 -15.36 0.43
N ASP A 63 -0.33 -16.26 0.79
CA ASP A 63 -0.03 -17.43 -0.04
C ASP A 63 -1.20 -18.42 -0.04
N SER A 64 -1.86 -18.58 1.10
CA SER A 64 -3.10 -19.38 1.20
C SER A 64 -4.23 -18.78 0.38
N ALA A 65 -4.39 -17.44 0.38
CA ALA A 65 -5.39 -16.77 -0.45
C ALA A 65 -5.13 -16.97 -1.94
N ILE A 66 -3.86 -16.91 -2.38
CA ILE A 66 -3.45 -17.21 -3.76
C ILE A 66 -3.85 -18.64 -4.14
N LEU A 67 -3.58 -19.61 -3.28
CA LEU A 67 -3.93 -21.02 -3.54
C LEU A 67 -5.45 -21.24 -3.65
N LEU A 68 -6.22 -20.62 -2.77
CA LEU A 68 -7.68 -20.71 -2.79
C LEU A 68 -8.26 -20.07 -4.05
N GLY A 69 -7.82 -18.86 -4.39
CA GLY A 69 -8.25 -18.18 -5.61
C GLY A 69 -7.89 -18.96 -6.88
N ASN A 70 -6.68 -19.50 -6.98
CA ASN A 70 -6.24 -20.30 -8.12
C ASN A 70 -7.06 -21.59 -8.26
N ARG A 71 -7.44 -22.23 -7.16
CA ARG A 71 -8.30 -23.42 -7.17
C ARG A 71 -9.68 -23.07 -7.71
N GLU A 72 -10.25 -21.94 -7.28
CA GLU A 72 -11.55 -21.49 -7.73
C GLU A 72 -11.53 -21.11 -9.22
N MET A 73 -10.52 -20.36 -9.65
CA MET A 73 -10.35 -20.02 -11.06
C MET A 73 -10.16 -21.26 -11.94
N GLY A 74 -9.49 -22.31 -11.43
CA GLY A 74 -9.32 -23.59 -12.12
C GLY A 74 -10.65 -24.30 -12.43
N SER A 75 -11.74 -23.97 -11.73
CA SER A 75 -13.07 -24.47 -11.98
C SER A 75 -13.78 -23.79 -13.17
N ILE A 76 -13.20 -22.68 -13.69
CA ILE A 76 -13.80 -21.87 -14.77
C ILE A 76 -12.95 -22.00 -16.05
N PRO A 77 -13.29 -22.98 -16.94
CA PRO A 77 -12.46 -23.28 -18.12
C PRO A 77 -12.27 -22.11 -19.08
N GLU A 78 -13.22 -21.20 -19.15
CA GLU A 78 -13.19 -20.02 -20.01
C GLU A 78 -12.15 -18.99 -19.56
N TYR A 79 -11.80 -18.94 -18.26
CA TYR A 79 -10.84 -17.99 -17.71
C TYR A 79 -9.45 -18.59 -17.56
N VAL A 80 -9.34 -19.83 -17.11
CA VAL A 80 -8.05 -20.46 -16.77
C VAL A 80 -7.06 -20.52 -17.93
N SER A 81 -7.56 -20.53 -19.17
CA SER A 81 -6.71 -20.53 -20.38
C SER A 81 -6.32 -19.14 -20.88
N GLN A 82 -6.94 -18.08 -20.38
CA GLN A 82 -6.78 -16.72 -20.87
C GLN A 82 -6.19 -15.77 -19.82
N PHE A 83 -6.51 -16.01 -18.55
CA PHE A 83 -6.18 -15.16 -17.44
C PHE A 83 -5.48 -15.92 -16.31
N GLU A 84 -4.78 -15.21 -15.47
CA GLU A 84 -4.22 -15.69 -14.20
C GLU A 84 -4.61 -14.73 -13.09
N ILE A 85 -4.62 -15.18 -11.84
CA ILE A 85 -4.82 -14.29 -10.71
C ILE A 85 -3.51 -13.56 -10.46
N SER A 86 -3.57 -12.24 -10.36
CA SER A 86 -2.40 -11.43 -10.01
C SER A 86 -1.87 -11.84 -8.64
N SER A 87 -0.55 -11.75 -8.46
CA SER A 87 0.06 -11.93 -7.14
C SER A 87 -0.24 -10.74 -6.19
N LEU A 88 -0.86 -9.68 -6.70
CA LEU A 88 -1.28 -8.53 -5.92
C LEU A 88 -2.60 -8.85 -5.21
N TYR A 89 -2.52 -9.19 -3.95
CA TYR A 89 -3.68 -9.36 -3.08
C TYR A 89 -3.72 -8.21 -2.07
N SER A 90 -4.73 -7.36 -2.18
CA SER A 90 -5.02 -6.34 -1.18
C SER A 90 -5.94 -6.92 -0.11
N GLN A 91 -5.63 -6.67 1.14
CA GLN A 91 -6.54 -6.95 2.25
C GLN A 91 -7.36 -5.70 2.52
N ILE A 92 -8.67 -5.86 2.51
CA ILE A 92 -9.65 -4.79 2.72
C ILE A 92 -10.76 -5.27 3.64
N ASN A 93 -11.53 -4.31 4.17
CA ASN A 93 -12.77 -4.58 4.85
C ASN A 93 -13.95 -4.34 3.89
N TYR A 94 -14.56 -5.40 3.42
CA TYR A 94 -15.69 -5.32 2.49
C TYR A 94 -16.98 -5.70 3.22
N GLN A 95 -17.89 -4.74 3.35
CA GLN A 95 -19.16 -4.91 4.05
C GLN A 95 -19.00 -5.51 5.47
N GLY A 96 -18.03 -5.01 6.23
CA GLY A 96 -17.76 -5.47 7.59
C GLY A 96 -17.04 -6.83 7.68
N THR A 97 -16.55 -7.36 6.55
CA THR A 97 -15.85 -8.65 6.51
C THR A 97 -14.43 -8.48 5.96
N PRO A 98 -13.39 -8.99 6.65
CA PRO A 98 -12.03 -8.96 6.14
C PRO A 98 -11.91 -9.89 4.92
N VAL A 99 -11.59 -9.32 3.78
CA VAL A 99 -11.38 -10.06 2.54
C VAL A 99 -10.04 -9.72 1.90
N ARG A 100 -9.57 -10.59 1.03
CA ARG A 100 -8.49 -10.30 0.10
C ARG A 100 -9.03 -10.23 -1.31
N VAL A 101 -8.71 -9.14 -2.00
CA VAL A 101 -9.10 -8.96 -3.40
C VAL A 101 -7.86 -8.92 -4.29
N SER A 102 -7.99 -9.47 -5.49
CA SER A 102 -6.94 -9.45 -6.50
C SER A 102 -7.56 -9.37 -7.88
N PRO A 103 -7.07 -8.49 -8.77
CA PRO A 103 -7.51 -8.51 -10.16
C PRO A 103 -7.01 -9.76 -10.85
N LEU A 104 -7.71 -10.22 -11.88
CA LEU A 104 -7.12 -11.11 -12.85
C LEU A 104 -6.12 -10.33 -13.72
N GLY A 105 -5.20 -11.04 -14.33
CA GLY A 105 -4.27 -10.52 -15.32
C GLY A 105 -4.29 -11.39 -16.57
N TYR A 106 -3.76 -10.89 -17.68
CA TYR A 106 -3.58 -11.72 -18.88
C TYR A 106 -2.45 -12.72 -18.65
N ALA A 107 -2.67 -13.99 -18.99
CA ALA A 107 -1.69 -15.04 -18.78
C ALA A 107 -0.39 -14.83 -19.60
N ASP A 108 -0.50 -14.23 -20.77
CA ASP A 108 0.63 -13.83 -21.60
C ASP A 108 0.25 -12.71 -22.61
N LEU A 109 1.23 -12.21 -23.38
CA LEU A 109 1.02 -11.16 -24.37
C LEU A 109 0.09 -11.54 -25.52
N PHE A 110 0.02 -12.82 -25.89
CA PHE A 110 -0.95 -13.27 -26.91
C PHE A 110 -2.36 -13.23 -26.36
N LYS A 111 -2.52 -13.63 -25.11
CA LYS A 111 -3.81 -13.57 -24.43
C LYS A 111 -4.27 -12.13 -24.25
N TRP A 112 -3.36 -11.24 -23.90
CA TRP A 112 -3.66 -9.81 -23.91
C TRP A 112 -4.12 -9.33 -25.31
N PHE A 113 -3.37 -9.64 -26.36
CA PHE A 113 -3.69 -9.17 -27.71
C PHE A 113 -5.05 -9.64 -28.19
N THR A 114 -5.45 -10.85 -27.85
CA THR A 114 -6.75 -11.43 -28.23
C THR A 114 -7.91 -10.92 -27.38
N ASN A 115 -7.67 -10.56 -26.12
CA ASN A 115 -8.72 -10.17 -25.16
C ASN A 115 -8.75 -8.67 -24.84
N ARG A 116 -7.81 -7.86 -25.35
CA ARG A 116 -7.63 -6.44 -24.97
C ARG A 116 -8.87 -5.56 -25.20
N GLU A 117 -9.73 -5.91 -26.13
CA GLU A 117 -10.95 -5.14 -26.41
C GLU A 117 -12.05 -5.48 -25.38
N GLY A 118 -12.12 -6.75 -24.99
CA GLY A 118 -13.07 -7.24 -23.97
C GLY A 118 -12.63 -6.92 -22.53
N GLY A 119 -11.34 -6.61 -22.32
CA GLY A 119 -10.80 -6.35 -20.98
C GLY A 119 -10.72 -7.59 -20.09
N ILE A 120 -10.45 -7.38 -18.81
CA ILE A 120 -10.38 -8.43 -17.79
C ILE A 120 -11.75 -8.57 -17.14
N PRO A 121 -12.40 -9.74 -17.25
CA PRO A 121 -13.83 -9.89 -16.97
C PRO A 121 -14.19 -10.09 -15.50
N ALA A 122 -13.19 -10.27 -14.61
CA ALA A 122 -13.42 -10.64 -13.22
C ALA A 122 -12.25 -10.28 -12.31
N TYR A 123 -12.49 -10.37 -11.01
CA TYR A 123 -11.47 -10.35 -9.96
C TYR A 123 -11.69 -11.50 -8.97
N ALA A 124 -10.65 -11.87 -8.24
CA ALA A 124 -10.73 -12.86 -7.16
C ALA A 124 -11.04 -12.16 -5.83
N LEU A 125 -11.95 -12.71 -5.06
CA LEU A 125 -12.30 -12.31 -3.71
C LEU A 125 -12.18 -13.52 -2.79
N VAL A 126 -11.40 -13.40 -1.71
CA VAL A 126 -11.19 -14.47 -0.74
C VAL A 126 -11.58 -13.98 0.64
N ASN A 127 -12.58 -14.59 1.24
CA ASN A 127 -12.98 -14.33 2.61
C ASN A 127 -11.92 -14.89 3.57
N MET A 128 -11.37 -14.02 4.42
CA MET A 128 -10.25 -14.39 5.30
C MET A 128 -10.69 -15.15 6.55
N THR A 129 -11.96 -15.17 6.87
CA THR A 129 -12.50 -15.87 8.04
C THR A 129 -13.06 -17.23 7.66
N THR A 130 -13.86 -17.32 6.60
CA THR A 130 -14.49 -18.58 6.17
C THR A 130 -13.61 -19.42 5.24
N GLN A 131 -12.57 -18.82 4.64
CA GLN A 131 -11.69 -19.43 3.65
C GLN A 131 -12.38 -19.72 2.30
N ASP A 132 -13.51 -19.07 2.07
CA ASP A 132 -14.20 -19.17 0.79
C ASP A 132 -13.54 -18.24 -0.24
N ALA A 133 -13.35 -18.74 -1.45
CA ALA A 133 -12.85 -17.96 -2.58
C ALA A 133 -13.91 -17.88 -3.66
N GLU A 134 -14.04 -16.72 -4.26
CA GLU A 134 -14.98 -16.46 -5.34
C GLU A 134 -14.29 -15.71 -6.49
N ILE A 135 -14.67 -16.01 -7.73
CA ILE A 135 -14.32 -15.22 -8.90
C ILE A 135 -15.54 -14.36 -9.27
N VAL A 136 -15.46 -13.09 -8.88
CA VAL A 136 -16.55 -12.12 -9.08
C VAL A 136 -16.51 -11.61 -10.51
N ARG A 137 -17.59 -11.84 -11.26
CA ARG A 137 -17.73 -11.44 -12.67
C ARG A 137 -18.25 -10.01 -12.76
N LEU A 138 -17.61 -9.19 -13.58
CA LEU A 138 -17.93 -7.77 -13.76
C LEU A 138 -18.98 -7.47 -14.86
N GLY A 139 -19.44 -8.51 -15.56
CA GLY A 139 -20.48 -8.36 -16.60
C GLY A 139 -20.04 -7.39 -17.72
N ASP A 140 -20.80 -6.32 -17.89
CA ASP A 140 -20.58 -5.34 -18.96
C ASP A 140 -19.52 -4.26 -18.63
N SER A 141 -18.90 -4.32 -17.44
CA SER A 141 -17.92 -3.34 -16.96
C SER A 141 -16.56 -3.99 -16.64
N PRO A 142 -15.88 -4.59 -17.63
CA PRO A 142 -14.60 -5.28 -17.43
C PRO A 142 -13.49 -4.30 -17.02
N ILE A 143 -12.45 -4.81 -16.36
CA ILE A 143 -11.27 -4.03 -16.03
C ILE A 143 -10.45 -3.80 -17.30
N HIS A 144 -10.19 -2.54 -17.61
CA HIS A 144 -9.34 -2.13 -18.72
C HIS A 144 -8.00 -1.56 -18.28
N TYR A 145 -7.87 -1.13 -17.02
CA TYR A 145 -6.65 -0.58 -16.46
C TYR A 145 -6.10 -1.52 -15.40
N SER A 146 -4.93 -2.09 -15.65
CA SER A 146 -4.31 -3.06 -14.75
C SER A 146 -2.79 -3.06 -14.88
N GLN A 147 -2.11 -3.77 -13.98
CA GLN A 147 -0.66 -3.99 -14.07
C GLN A 147 -0.28 -4.92 -15.24
N SER A 148 -1.17 -5.80 -15.66
CA SER A 148 -0.94 -6.72 -16.78
C SER A 148 -1.12 -6.10 -18.16
N GLU A 149 -1.67 -4.89 -18.23
CA GLU A 149 -1.77 -4.12 -19.47
C GLU A 149 -0.39 -3.57 -19.88
N PRO A 150 0.08 -3.81 -21.12
CA PRO A 150 1.46 -3.48 -21.48
C PRO A 150 1.70 -2.04 -21.94
N LEU A 151 0.66 -1.28 -22.28
CA LEU A 151 0.77 0.05 -22.87
C LEU A 151 0.16 1.15 -21.98
N VAL A 152 -0.63 2.02 -22.57
CA VAL A 152 -1.22 3.19 -21.89
C VAL A 152 -2.27 2.82 -20.85
N ARG A 153 -2.82 1.61 -20.91
CA ARG A 153 -3.74 1.06 -19.90
C ARG A 153 -3.02 0.41 -18.72
N ASN A 154 -1.69 0.31 -18.75
CA ASN A 154 -0.94 -0.08 -17.56
C ASN A 154 -1.16 0.97 -16.48
N ILE A 155 -1.62 0.55 -15.31
CA ILE A 155 -2.05 1.47 -14.25
C ILE A 155 -0.92 2.40 -13.79
N ASP A 156 0.30 1.90 -13.66
CA ASP A 156 1.45 2.71 -13.24
C ASP A 156 1.73 3.82 -14.24
N ARG A 157 1.67 3.49 -15.51
CA ARG A 157 1.91 4.42 -16.59
C ARG A 157 0.77 5.40 -16.76
N HIS A 158 -0.47 4.91 -16.65
CA HIS A 158 -1.68 5.71 -16.79
C HIS A 158 -1.73 6.85 -15.76
N VAL A 159 -1.59 6.50 -14.47
CA VAL A 159 -1.63 7.53 -13.42
C VAL A 159 -0.41 8.43 -13.45
N GLN A 160 0.78 7.91 -13.81
CA GLN A 160 1.98 8.75 -13.93
C GLN A 160 1.89 9.74 -15.10
N LEU A 161 1.25 9.40 -16.19
CA LEU A 161 1.01 10.32 -17.31
C LEU A 161 -0.07 11.36 -16.98
N SER A 162 -1.07 10.99 -16.20
CA SER A 162 -2.12 11.90 -15.72
C SER A 162 -1.58 12.90 -14.68
N TYR A 163 -0.64 12.45 -13.85
CA TYR A 163 -0.03 13.27 -12.78
C TYR A 163 1.49 13.18 -12.82
N PRO A 164 2.15 13.82 -13.80
CA PRO A 164 3.58 13.62 -14.10
C PRO A 164 4.52 14.06 -12.98
N PHE A 165 4.08 14.91 -12.08
CA PHE A 165 4.88 15.43 -10.96
C PHE A 165 4.61 14.72 -9.63
N TYR A 166 3.69 13.76 -9.58
CA TYR A 166 3.43 13.00 -8.37
C TYR A 166 4.40 11.84 -8.25
N MET A 167 4.85 11.60 -7.01
CA MET A 167 5.62 10.42 -6.65
C MET A 167 4.67 9.40 -6.04
N PHE A 168 4.26 8.42 -6.83
CA PHE A 168 3.35 7.39 -6.35
C PHE A 168 4.06 6.36 -5.45
N GLY A 169 3.37 5.94 -4.39
CA GLY A 169 3.71 4.77 -3.60
C GLY A 169 3.28 3.46 -4.26
N GLU A 170 3.31 2.39 -3.48
CA GLU A 170 2.74 1.10 -3.88
C GLU A 170 1.23 1.25 -4.05
N LYS A 171 0.72 0.78 -5.18
CA LYS A 171 -0.71 0.84 -5.49
C LYS A 171 -1.40 -0.42 -5.00
N SER A 172 -2.60 -0.28 -4.48
CA SER A 172 -3.49 -1.39 -4.14
C SER A 172 -4.67 -1.47 -5.08
N PHE A 173 -5.17 -2.70 -5.25
CA PHE A 173 -6.42 -2.97 -5.93
C PHE A 173 -7.49 -3.20 -4.87
N GLU A 174 -8.57 -2.43 -4.92
CA GLU A 174 -9.66 -2.47 -3.95
C GLU A 174 -11.02 -2.45 -4.66
N ILE A 175 -12.06 -2.71 -3.92
CA ILE A 175 -13.44 -2.61 -4.41
C ILE A 175 -14.23 -1.72 -3.46
N ASP A 176 -15.14 -0.93 -4.02
CA ASP A 176 -16.06 -0.15 -3.21
C ASP A 176 -17.22 -1.01 -2.66
N GLU A 177 -18.13 -0.40 -1.91
CA GLU A 177 -19.26 -1.08 -1.28
C GLU A 177 -20.21 -1.81 -2.27
N ASP A 178 -20.22 -1.39 -3.53
CA ASP A 178 -20.98 -2.01 -4.60
C ASP A 178 -20.20 -3.11 -5.34
N GLY A 179 -18.95 -3.34 -4.96
CA GLY A 179 -18.04 -4.31 -5.60
C GLY A 179 -17.39 -3.80 -6.88
N HIS A 180 -17.46 -2.49 -7.15
CA HIS A 180 -16.81 -1.90 -8.31
C HIS A 180 -15.29 -1.78 -8.08
N PRO A 181 -14.44 -2.14 -9.07
CA PRO A 181 -12.99 -2.22 -8.88
C PRO A 181 -12.29 -0.86 -9.07
N TRP A 182 -11.39 -0.57 -8.14
CA TRP A 182 -10.59 0.64 -8.10
C TRP A 182 -9.10 0.35 -7.89
N TRP A 183 -8.26 1.25 -8.38
CA TRP A 183 -6.86 1.34 -8.01
C TRP A 183 -6.65 2.50 -7.06
N ILE A 184 -6.09 2.20 -5.90
CA ILE A 184 -5.71 3.19 -4.91
C ILE A 184 -4.24 3.52 -5.12
N CYS A 185 -3.95 4.77 -5.43
CA CYS A 185 -2.62 5.24 -5.80
C CYS A 185 -2.15 6.33 -4.81
N PRO A 186 -1.50 5.95 -3.69
CA PRO A 186 -1.00 6.90 -2.70
C PRO A 186 0.08 7.80 -3.30
N VAL A 187 0.04 9.09 -2.96
CA VAL A 187 1.04 10.07 -3.38
C VAL A 187 1.96 10.38 -2.21
N LYS A 188 3.22 10.04 -2.37
CA LYS A 188 4.28 10.28 -1.38
C LYS A 188 4.59 11.75 -1.26
N ASP A 189 4.88 12.17 -0.03
CA ASP A 189 5.40 13.49 0.29
C ASP A 189 6.57 13.37 1.29
N PHE A 190 7.46 14.36 1.27
CA PHE A 190 8.63 14.42 2.15
C PHE A 190 8.57 15.70 2.98
N THR A 191 8.38 15.55 4.28
CA THR A 191 8.14 16.67 5.20
C THR A 191 9.41 17.23 5.83
N ILE A 192 10.55 16.54 5.65
CA ILE A 192 11.83 16.89 6.29
C ILE A 192 12.95 16.98 5.25
N GLY A 193 13.38 18.17 4.92
CA GLY A 193 14.36 18.41 3.85
C GLY A 193 13.81 17.97 2.49
N LEU A 194 14.66 17.41 1.64
CA LEU A 194 14.27 16.95 0.31
C LEU A 194 13.84 15.48 0.27
N PHE A 195 14.29 14.65 1.24
CA PHE A 195 14.15 13.20 1.16
C PHE A 195 13.74 12.54 2.48
N GLY A 196 13.48 13.32 3.52
CA GLY A 196 13.17 12.82 4.86
C GLY A 196 11.71 13.00 5.26
N GLY A 197 11.26 12.22 6.26
CA GLY A 197 9.91 12.31 6.79
C GLY A 197 8.86 11.90 5.76
N GLU A 198 9.06 10.76 5.09
CA GLU A 198 8.11 10.23 4.11
C GLU A 198 6.73 10.04 4.73
N THR A 199 5.72 10.53 4.03
CA THR A 199 4.30 10.38 4.38
C THR A 199 3.45 10.31 3.10
N ILE A 200 2.16 10.14 3.25
CA ILE A 200 1.19 10.23 2.16
C ILE A 200 0.40 11.53 2.33
N SER A 201 0.42 12.38 1.33
CA SER A 201 -0.29 13.67 1.36
C SER A 201 -1.62 13.63 0.65
N ARG A 202 -1.71 12.83 -0.39
CA ARG A 202 -2.87 12.71 -1.27
C ARG A 202 -3.03 11.27 -1.74
N VAL A 203 -4.19 10.98 -2.28
CA VAL A 203 -4.50 9.70 -2.93
C VAL A 203 -5.16 9.97 -4.28
N VAL A 204 -4.73 9.26 -5.31
CA VAL A 204 -5.43 9.22 -6.59
C VAL A 204 -6.18 7.91 -6.68
N LEU A 205 -7.51 7.99 -6.73
CA LEU A 205 -8.38 6.86 -7.03
C LEU A 205 -8.51 6.76 -8.55
N CYS A 206 -8.27 5.58 -9.10
CA CYS A 206 -8.44 5.33 -10.53
C CYS A 206 -9.45 4.19 -10.71
N ASP A 207 -10.55 4.49 -11.39
CA ASP A 207 -11.54 3.48 -11.79
C ASP A 207 -10.86 2.46 -12.72
N ALA A 208 -10.83 1.20 -12.31
CA ALA A 208 -10.14 0.15 -13.05
C ALA A 208 -10.83 -0.18 -14.38
N THR A 209 -12.10 0.18 -14.54
CA THR A 209 -12.88 -0.08 -15.76
C THR A 209 -12.77 1.05 -16.78
N THR A 210 -12.90 2.30 -16.35
CA THR A 210 -12.93 3.48 -17.24
C THR A 210 -11.59 4.20 -17.35
N GLY A 211 -10.74 4.10 -16.31
CA GLY A 211 -9.50 4.86 -16.17
C GLY A 211 -9.71 6.30 -15.69
N GLU A 212 -10.94 6.68 -15.33
CA GLU A 212 -11.18 7.97 -14.71
C GLU A 212 -10.45 8.08 -13.38
N THR A 213 -9.87 9.26 -13.12
CA THR A 213 -9.07 9.48 -11.92
C THR A 213 -9.67 10.58 -11.06
N GLN A 214 -9.60 10.40 -9.74
CA GLN A 214 -10.00 11.38 -8.73
C GLN A 214 -8.80 11.64 -7.81
N ASP A 215 -8.37 12.90 -7.73
CA ASP A 215 -7.26 13.32 -6.86
C ASP A 215 -7.83 13.91 -5.57
N LEU A 216 -7.61 13.24 -4.45
CA LEU A 216 -8.21 13.56 -3.15
C LEU A 216 -7.11 13.86 -2.11
N ALA A 217 -7.40 14.76 -1.17
CA ALA A 217 -6.62 14.82 0.06
C ALA A 217 -6.93 13.58 0.91
N VAL A 218 -5.97 13.11 1.70
CA VAL A 218 -6.17 11.92 2.55
C VAL A 218 -7.41 12.04 3.45
N ALA A 219 -7.69 13.25 3.96
CA ALA A 219 -8.85 13.49 4.83
C ALA A 219 -10.21 13.43 4.09
N ASP A 220 -10.20 13.49 2.76
CA ASP A 220 -11.39 13.47 1.92
C ASP A 220 -11.61 12.10 1.25
N CYS A 221 -10.78 11.10 1.59
CA CYS A 221 -10.94 9.74 1.06
C CYS A 221 -12.26 9.13 1.52
N PRO A 222 -12.96 8.40 0.64
CA PRO A 222 -14.10 7.60 1.03
C PRO A 222 -13.75 6.54 2.08
N GLU A 223 -14.69 6.19 2.95
CA GLU A 223 -14.49 5.23 4.06
C GLU A 223 -14.14 3.81 3.58
N TRP A 224 -14.57 3.43 2.37
CA TRP A 224 -14.25 2.12 1.79
C TRP A 224 -12.79 1.97 1.32
N VAL A 225 -12.00 3.05 1.33
CA VAL A 225 -10.58 3.01 0.92
C VAL A 225 -9.72 2.66 2.12
N ASP A 226 -9.25 1.42 2.17
CA ASP A 226 -8.52 0.86 3.32
C ASP A 226 -7.00 1.11 3.27
N ARG A 227 -6.40 1.17 2.09
CA ARG A 227 -4.94 1.14 1.93
C ARG A 227 -4.34 2.44 1.42
N VAL A 228 -4.65 3.55 2.07
CA VAL A 228 -3.99 4.84 1.80
C VAL A 228 -2.55 4.83 2.29
N PHE A 229 -2.31 4.29 3.50
CA PHE A 229 -0.97 4.18 4.09
C PHE A 229 -0.49 2.72 4.05
N PRO A 230 0.61 2.42 3.34
CA PRO A 230 1.25 1.11 3.43
C PRO A 230 1.70 0.81 4.87
N ALA A 231 1.54 -0.44 5.32
CA ALA A 231 1.93 -0.84 6.69
C ALA A 231 3.40 -0.58 6.98
N GLU A 232 4.26 -0.79 6.00
CA GLU A 232 5.70 -0.53 6.09
C GLU A 232 5.99 0.93 6.41
N LEU A 233 5.25 1.86 5.80
CA LEU A 233 5.39 3.29 6.06
C LEU A 233 4.94 3.64 7.49
N LEU A 234 3.81 3.11 7.93
CA LEU A 234 3.32 3.33 9.30
C LEU A 234 4.30 2.80 10.36
N ILE A 235 4.84 1.60 10.13
CA ILE A 235 5.87 1.00 10.99
C ILE A 235 7.13 1.87 11.00
N GLN A 236 7.57 2.36 9.85
CA GLN A 236 8.71 3.25 9.75
C GLN A 236 8.48 4.55 10.51
N GLN A 237 7.32 5.18 10.36
CA GLN A 237 6.95 6.40 11.08
C GLN A 237 6.88 6.15 12.59
N TYR A 238 6.32 5.03 13.03
CA TYR A 238 6.32 4.64 14.44
C TYR A 238 7.74 4.45 14.98
N ASN A 239 8.62 3.79 14.22
CA ASN A 239 10.02 3.62 14.61
C ASN A 239 10.77 4.96 14.66
N TRP A 240 10.44 5.95 13.83
CA TRP A 240 10.97 7.30 13.97
C TRP A 240 10.52 7.97 15.26
N TRP A 241 9.23 7.87 15.56
CA TRP A 241 8.71 8.35 16.84
C TRP A 241 9.43 7.67 18.01
N GLY A 242 9.50 6.34 18.04
CA GLY A 242 10.11 5.56 19.09
C GLY A 242 11.61 5.84 19.26
N ALA A 243 12.34 6.10 18.17
CA ALA A 243 13.76 6.39 18.21
C ALA A 243 14.07 7.83 18.65
N TYR A 244 13.27 8.82 18.21
CA TYR A 244 13.61 10.24 18.33
C TYR A 244 12.75 11.01 19.32
N ASN A 245 11.83 10.37 20.01
CA ASN A 245 10.94 10.99 21.01
C ASN A 245 11.72 11.77 22.08
N ASN A 246 12.89 11.26 22.52
CA ASN A 246 13.79 11.91 23.46
C ASN A 246 15.04 12.54 22.78
N GLY A 247 14.94 12.84 21.50
CA GLY A 247 15.99 13.51 20.72
C GLY A 247 17.02 12.56 20.11
N TRP A 248 17.77 13.07 19.12
CA TRP A 248 18.73 12.28 18.35
C TRP A 248 19.89 11.72 19.20
N LEU A 249 20.44 12.50 20.13
CA LEU A 249 21.54 12.03 20.99
C LEU A 249 21.11 10.88 21.88
N ASN A 250 19.89 10.92 22.41
CA ASN A 250 19.34 9.83 23.23
C ASN A 250 19.15 8.55 22.42
N SER A 251 18.74 8.65 21.16
CA SER A 251 18.56 7.46 20.30
C SER A 251 19.83 6.65 20.10
N PHE A 252 20.99 7.26 20.29
CA PHE A 252 22.29 6.66 20.07
C PHE A 252 23.09 6.40 21.36
N LEU A 253 23.08 7.33 22.33
CA LEU A 253 23.92 7.26 23.52
C LEU A 253 23.16 6.73 24.77
N GLY A 254 22.00 7.28 25.06
CA GLY A 254 21.24 6.97 26.27
C GLY A 254 20.25 5.84 26.09
N GLN A 255 19.58 5.82 24.98
CA GLN A 255 18.51 4.89 24.59
C GLN A 255 17.38 4.79 25.63
N GLU A 256 17.19 5.82 26.46
CA GLU A 256 16.12 5.87 27.44
C GLU A 256 14.77 6.12 26.74
N GLY A 257 13.80 5.20 26.97
CA GLY A 257 12.48 5.26 26.34
C GLY A 257 12.48 5.05 24.83
N VAL A 258 13.58 4.56 24.25
CA VAL A 258 13.63 4.18 22.82
C VAL A 258 12.87 2.87 22.64
N VAL A 259 11.89 2.90 21.74
CA VAL A 259 11.07 1.73 21.38
C VAL A 259 11.14 1.47 19.89
N ARG A 260 10.98 0.21 19.51
CA ARG A 260 10.95 -0.22 18.11
C ARG A 260 9.93 -1.32 17.91
N THR A 261 9.40 -1.42 16.72
CA THR A 261 8.55 -2.55 16.33
C THR A 261 9.36 -3.85 16.31
N THR A 262 8.74 -4.94 16.74
CA THR A 262 9.37 -6.26 16.74
C THR A 262 9.50 -6.76 15.28
N PRO A 263 10.70 -7.18 14.84
CA PRO A 263 10.85 -7.77 13.52
C PRO A 263 10.14 -9.13 13.44
N GLY A 264 9.73 -9.52 12.24
CA GLY A 264 9.22 -10.86 11.96
C GLY A 264 10.31 -11.93 12.03
N THR A 265 9.92 -13.20 11.97
CA THR A 265 10.80 -14.35 12.14
C THR A 265 11.93 -14.44 11.10
N ASP A 266 11.73 -13.91 9.92
CA ASP A 266 12.67 -13.99 8.79
C ASP A 266 13.36 -12.64 8.50
N GLY A 267 13.40 -11.72 9.49
CA GLY A 267 13.92 -10.37 9.31
C GLY A 267 13.02 -9.44 8.49
N THR A 268 11.81 -9.90 8.19
CA THR A 268 10.73 -9.09 7.62
C THR A 268 10.09 -8.23 8.70
N LEU A 269 9.22 -7.30 8.33
CA LEU A 269 8.45 -6.54 9.29
C LEU A 269 7.40 -7.46 9.95
N GLY A 270 7.39 -7.50 11.30
CA GLY A 270 6.47 -8.32 12.08
C GLY A 270 5.17 -7.57 12.35
N TYR A 271 4.18 -7.70 11.49
CA TYR A 271 2.86 -7.11 11.69
C TYR A 271 1.74 -8.01 11.17
N ASN A 272 0.55 -7.79 11.68
CA ASN A 272 -0.68 -8.40 11.20
C ASN A 272 -1.74 -7.31 10.96
N TYR A 273 -2.67 -7.59 10.07
CA TYR A 273 -3.84 -6.76 9.86
C TYR A 273 -5.03 -7.31 10.65
N ILE A 274 -5.81 -6.42 11.26
CA ILE A 274 -7.08 -6.75 11.91
C ILE A 274 -8.11 -5.74 11.42
N ALA A 275 -9.29 -6.22 11.05
CA ALA A 275 -10.44 -5.37 10.78
C ALA A 275 -11.00 -4.84 12.12
N LYS A 276 -11.16 -3.53 12.25
CA LYS A 276 -11.73 -2.89 13.43
C LYS A 276 -12.43 -1.59 13.02
N ASP A 277 -13.67 -1.43 13.47
CA ASP A 277 -14.46 -0.21 13.28
C ASP A 277 -14.55 0.22 11.79
N ASP A 278 -14.79 -0.76 10.91
CA ASP A 278 -14.92 -0.60 9.45
C ASP A 278 -13.65 -0.17 8.71
N ASP A 279 -12.48 -0.43 9.30
CA ASP A 279 -11.17 -0.09 8.75
C ASP A 279 -10.17 -1.24 8.95
N VAL A 280 -9.04 -1.20 8.27
CA VAL A 280 -7.94 -2.18 8.39
C VAL A 280 -6.82 -1.63 9.25
N TRP A 281 -6.67 -2.20 10.43
CA TRP A 281 -5.66 -1.80 11.41
C TRP A 281 -4.40 -2.66 11.33
N VAL A 282 -3.25 -2.03 11.48
CA VAL A 282 -1.95 -2.72 11.54
C VAL A 282 -1.57 -2.97 13.00
N TYR A 283 -1.34 -4.23 13.35
CA TYR A 283 -0.89 -4.64 14.68
C TYR A 283 0.55 -5.13 14.64
N THR A 284 1.37 -4.61 15.54
CA THR A 284 2.76 -5.04 15.68
C THR A 284 3.17 -5.06 17.15
N GLY A 285 4.06 -5.97 17.50
CA GLY A 285 4.71 -5.95 18.81
C GLY A 285 5.72 -4.81 18.90
N VAL A 286 5.96 -4.32 20.12
CA VAL A 286 6.94 -3.28 20.41
C VAL A 286 7.92 -3.76 21.44
N THR A 287 9.20 -3.49 21.23
CA THR A 287 10.29 -3.79 22.19
C THR A 287 11.05 -2.51 22.53
N SER A 288 11.53 -2.42 23.77
CA SER A 288 12.40 -1.36 24.29
C SER A 288 13.79 -1.87 24.56
#